data_4e62224f547682cd457044f080951971
#
_entry.id   4e62224f547682cd457044f080951971
#
_cell.length_a   1.000
_cell.length_b   1.000
_cell.length_c   1.000
_cell.angle_alpha   90.00
_cell.angle_beta   90.00
_cell.angle_gamma   90.00
#
_symmetry.space_group_name_H-M   'P 1'
#
loop_
_entity.id
_entity.type
_entity.pdbx_description
1 polymer ?
#
loop_
_entity_poly.entity_id
_entity_poly.type
_entity_poly.pdbx_seq_one_letter_code
_entity_poly.pdbx_strand_id
1 'polypeptide(L)'
;MSTSTNIPAPEIHTFHGSSLELKNLTMAYGDIEVLRNVSLAVAPGTTTCIIGPSGSGKSTLLRGVNRLHEPKSGDVLLAGKSALAVQPDTLRRRIGMVFQHFNLFPDHTALENVALALWSVKGMSKAEARERANRSLAEVGLAERADHRPRDLSGGQQQRVAIARALAMEPEVMLFDEATSALDPELVKGVLNLMAGLGRRGMTMLVVTHEMGFARKVADQVVFMDEGEVVEAGTPAELFDHPKSERLQRFLSEVL
;
A
#
# COMPACT_ATOMS: atom_id res chain seq x y z
N MET A 1 28.64 -39.74 5.27
CA MET A 1 28.41 -38.71 6.29
C MET A 1 27.77 -37.51 5.60
N SER A 2 26.45 -37.42 5.65
CA SER A 2 25.72 -36.29 5.02
C SER A 2 25.75 -35.10 5.97
N THR A 3 26.44 -34.05 5.58
CA THR A 3 26.38 -32.75 6.27
C THR A 3 25.05 -32.07 5.94
N SER A 4 24.12 -32.18 6.87
CA SER A 4 22.86 -31.42 6.83
C SER A 4 23.20 -29.95 7.03
N THR A 5 23.18 -29.17 5.98
CA THR A 5 23.29 -27.70 6.04
C THR A 5 21.99 -27.17 6.68
N ASN A 6 22.11 -26.81 7.95
CA ASN A 6 21.02 -26.17 8.70
C ASN A 6 20.88 -24.73 8.16
N ILE A 7 19.96 -24.53 7.21
CA ILE A 7 19.60 -23.20 6.73
C ILE A 7 18.76 -22.59 7.86
N PRO A 8 19.23 -21.50 8.53
CA PRO A 8 18.41 -20.85 9.56
C PRO A 8 17.11 -20.38 8.96
N ALA A 9 16.01 -20.60 9.66
CA ALA A 9 14.71 -20.10 9.28
C ALA A 9 14.82 -18.57 9.09
N PRO A 10 14.21 -17.99 8.03
CA PRO A 10 14.29 -16.55 7.79
C PRO A 10 13.75 -15.81 9.03
N GLU A 11 14.57 -14.90 9.57
CA GLU A 11 14.13 -14.00 10.63
C GLU A 11 12.87 -13.27 10.15
N ILE A 12 11.79 -13.43 10.90
CA ILE A 12 10.51 -12.76 10.57
C ILE A 12 10.72 -11.26 10.84
N HIS A 13 10.89 -10.50 9.78
CA HIS A 13 11.04 -9.05 9.88
C HIS A 13 9.74 -8.45 10.44
N THR A 14 9.81 -7.90 11.66
CA THR A 14 8.71 -7.16 12.30
C THR A 14 8.78 -5.70 11.85
N PHE A 15 7.67 -5.12 11.43
CA PHE A 15 7.62 -3.72 11.04
C PHE A 15 7.28 -2.84 12.26
N HIS A 16 7.82 -1.64 12.28
CA HIS A 16 7.46 -0.60 13.25
C HIS A 16 6.71 0.50 12.51
N GLY A 17 5.43 0.22 12.23
CA GLY A 17 4.58 1.18 11.54
C GLY A 17 4.34 2.44 12.35
N SER A 18 4.25 3.58 11.68
CA SER A 18 3.90 4.88 12.29
C SER A 18 2.43 5.19 12.11
N SER A 19 1.87 6.07 12.95
CA SER A 19 0.53 6.62 12.75
C SER A 19 0.48 7.52 11.52
N LEU A 20 -0.66 7.47 10.83
CA LEU A 20 -0.99 8.39 9.75
C LEU A 20 -2.32 9.07 10.09
N GLU A 21 -2.36 10.41 10.01
CA GLU A 21 -3.58 11.17 10.26
C GLU A 21 -3.79 12.20 9.15
N LEU A 22 -5.00 12.27 8.63
CA LEU A 22 -5.42 13.29 7.68
C LEU A 22 -6.34 14.25 8.43
N LYS A 23 -6.08 15.54 8.29
CA LYS A 23 -6.86 16.62 8.95
C LYS A 23 -7.47 17.52 7.90
N ASN A 24 -8.78 17.42 7.74
CA ASN A 24 -9.58 18.30 6.87
C ASN A 24 -8.98 18.41 5.44
N LEU A 25 -8.51 17.28 4.90
CA LEU A 25 -7.80 17.25 3.64
C LEU A 25 -8.74 17.56 2.48
N THR A 26 -8.45 18.59 1.71
CA THR A 26 -9.16 18.96 0.49
C THR A 26 -8.20 18.83 -0.69
N MET A 27 -8.65 18.13 -1.75
CA MET A 27 -7.88 17.92 -2.97
C MET A 27 -8.67 18.44 -4.17
N ALA A 28 -8.01 19.14 -5.09
CA ALA A 28 -8.64 19.64 -6.31
C ALA A 28 -7.74 19.44 -7.54
N TYR A 29 -8.35 19.24 -8.69
CA TYR A 29 -7.71 19.28 -10.01
C TYR A 29 -8.27 20.48 -10.77
N GLY A 30 -7.46 21.56 -10.86
CA GLY A 30 -7.96 22.86 -11.30
C GLY A 30 -9.05 23.35 -10.34
N ASP A 31 -10.22 23.69 -10.87
CA ASP A 31 -11.36 24.19 -10.10
C ASP A 31 -12.26 23.07 -9.53
N ILE A 32 -11.99 21.81 -9.88
CA ILE A 32 -12.84 20.68 -9.46
C ILE A 32 -12.30 20.09 -8.15
N GLU A 33 -13.06 20.26 -7.06
CA GLU A 33 -12.77 19.59 -5.79
C GLU A 33 -13.18 18.12 -5.86
N VAL A 34 -12.18 17.23 -5.69
CA VAL A 34 -12.35 15.76 -5.70
C VAL A 34 -12.43 15.22 -4.29
N LEU A 35 -11.72 15.81 -3.34
CA LEU A 35 -11.86 15.51 -1.90
C LEU A 35 -12.26 16.76 -1.15
N ARG A 36 -13.21 16.60 -0.23
CA ARG A 36 -13.81 17.68 0.55
C ARG A 36 -13.66 17.38 2.04
N ASN A 37 -12.75 18.11 2.69
CA ASN A 37 -12.60 18.10 4.15
C ASN A 37 -12.46 16.69 4.77
N VAL A 38 -11.69 15.80 4.13
CA VAL A 38 -11.51 14.42 4.57
C VAL A 38 -10.62 14.37 5.80
N SER A 39 -11.12 13.75 6.86
CA SER A 39 -10.36 13.46 8.09
C SER A 39 -10.38 11.97 8.37
N LEU A 40 -9.19 11.40 8.65
CA LEU A 40 -9.00 9.97 8.87
C LEU A 40 -7.77 9.75 9.75
N ALA A 41 -7.86 8.83 10.70
CA ALA A 41 -6.74 8.39 11.52
C ALA A 41 -6.47 6.90 11.30
N VAL A 42 -5.21 6.54 11.06
CA VAL A 42 -4.69 5.18 10.95
C VAL A 42 -3.72 4.94 12.09
N ALA A 43 -4.02 4.00 12.96
CA ALA A 43 -3.18 3.68 14.10
C ALA A 43 -1.89 2.96 13.66
N PRO A 44 -0.78 3.05 14.43
CA PRO A 44 0.45 2.32 14.13
C PRO A 44 0.21 0.81 14.05
N GLY A 45 0.76 0.16 13.03
CA GLY A 45 0.69 -1.29 12.87
C GLY A 45 -0.68 -1.84 12.47
N THR A 46 -1.63 -0.97 12.10
CA THR A 46 -2.98 -1.39 11.70
C THR A 46 -3.20 -1.26 10.19
N THR A 47 -4.19 -2.00 9.69
CA THR A 47 -4.65 -1.96 8.31
C THR A 47 -5.98 -1.22 8.23
N THR A 48 -6.01 -0.07 7.54
CA THR A 48 -7.25 0.62 7.18
C THR A 48 -7.57 0.38 5.71
N CYS A 49 -8.75 -0.19 5.44
CA CYS A 49 -9.24 -0.37 4.07
C CYS A 49 -10.21 0.76 3.69
N ILE A 50 -10.01 1.34 2.52
CA ILE A 50 -10.91 2.34 1.92
C ILE A 50 -11.71 1.66 0.82
N ILE A 51 -13.03 1.69 0.95
CA ILE A 51 -13.98 1.15 -0.02
C ILE A 51 -14.91 2.26 -0.53
N GLY A 52 -15.60 2.02 -1.64
CA GLY A 52 -16.57 2.95 -2.21
C GLY A 52 -16.63 2.87 -3.74
N PRO A 53 -17.60 3.52 -4.38
CA PRO A 53 -17.77 3.48 -5.82
C PRO A 53 -16.59 4.09 -6.58
N SER A 54 -16.48 3.76 -7.87
CA SER A 54 -15.48 4.39 -8.74
C SER A 54 -15.72 5.90 -8.81
N GLY A 55 -14.66 6.70 -8.81
CA GLY A 55 -14.77 8.16 -8.82
C GLY A 55 -15.00 8.80 -7.44
N SER A 56 -15.14 8.04 -6.35
CA SER A 56 -15.36 8.61 -4.99
C SER A 56 -14.13 9.30 -4.37
N GLY A 57 -12.98 9.35 -5.08
CA GLY A 57 -11.78 10.07 -4.61
C GLY A 57 -10.73 9.22 -3.90
N LYS A 58 -10.90 7.89 -3.78
CA LYS A 58 -9.99 6.98 -3.02
C LYS A 58 -8.53 7.07 -3.46
N SER A 59 -8.26 6.94 -4.76
CA SER A 59 -6.90 7.03 -5.30
C SER A 59 -6.33 8.45 -5.17
N THR A 60 -7.18 9.48 -5.27
CA THR A 60 -6.79 10.87 -5.03
C THR A 60 -6.36 11.08 -3.58
N LEU A 61 -7.04 10.42 -2.62
CA LEU A 61 -6.66 10.44 -1.22
C LEU A 61 -5.24 9.90 -1.02
N LEU A 62 -4.94 8.72 -1.55
CA LEU A 62 -3.58 8.13 -1.45
C LEU A 62 -2.52 9.02 -2.09
N ARG A 63 -2.83 9.64 -3.24
CA ARG A 63 -1.91 10.57 -3.92
C ARG A 63 -1.67 11.84 -3.11
N GLY A 64 -2.66 12.33 -2.38
CA GLY A 64 -2.53 13.44 -1.42
C GLY A 64 -1.65 13.06 -0.23
N VAL A 65 -1.86 11.87 0.35
CA VAL A 65 -1.05 11.36 1.46
C VAL A 65 0.43 11.28 1.10
N ASN A 66 0.76 10.81 -0.10
CA ASN A 66 2.14 10.69 -0.57
C ASN A 66 2.64 11.95 -1.32
N ARG A 67 1.84 13.02 -1.33
CA ARG A 67 2.15 14.28 -2.03
C ARG A 67 2.57 14.09 -3.48
N LEU A 68 2.00 13.10 -4.16
CA LEU A 68 2.05 12.99 -5.62
C LEU A 68 1.15 14.04 -6.26
N HIS A 69 0.14 14.49 -5.52
CA HIS A 69 -0.66 15.67 -5.79
C HIS A 69 -0.77 16.48 -4.50
N GLU A 70 -0.45 17.79 -4.57
CA GLU A 70 -0.45 18.64 -3.38
C GLU A 70 -1.88 18.95 -2.93
N PRO A 71 -2.16 18.87 -1.61
CA PRO A 71 -3.45 19.26 -1.08
C PRO A 71 -3.75 20.75 -1.31
N LYS A 72 -5.02 21.06 -1.59
CA LYS A 72 -5.51 22.45 -1.63
C LYS A 72 -5.57 23.06 -0.23
N SER A 73 -5.96 22.27 0.77
CA SER A 73 -5.98 22.65 2.19
C SER A 73 -5.99 21.41 3.08
N GLY A 74 -5.85 21.61 4.38
CA GLY A 74 -5.73 20.54 5.37
C GLY A 74 -4.29 20.12 5.60
N ASP A 75 -4.08 19.03 6.31
CA ASP A 75 -2.75 18.50 6.61
C ASP A 75 -2.74 16.97 6.62
N VAL A 76 -1.56 16.41 6.40
CA VAL A 76 -1.24 14.99 6.57
C VAL A 76 -0.17 14.87 7.63
N LEU A 77 -0.45 14.14 8.70
CA LEU A 77 0.51 13.93 9.79
C LEU A 77 1.06 12.50 9.72
N LEU A 78 2.37 12.36 9.69
CA LEU A 78 3.09 11.09 9.82
C LEU A 78 3.83 11.07 11.16
N ALA A 79 3.51 10.12 12.02
CA ALA A 79 4.02 10.07 13.40
C ALA A 79 3.80 11.40 14.16
N GLY A 80 2.62 12.02 13.99
CA GLY A 80 2.25 13.29 14.62
C GLY A 80 2.91 14.54 14.04
N LYS A 81 3.74 14.42 12.98
CA LYS A 81 4.44 15.55 12.34
C LYS A 81 3.86 15.81 10.95
N SER A 82 3.65 17.10 10.62
CA SER A 82 3.13 17.49 9.32
C SER A 82 4.04 17.00 8.18
N ALA A 83 3.45 16.24 7.28
CA ALA A 83 4.10 15.79 6.04
C ALA A 83 4.27 16.95 5.05
N LEU A 84 3.47 18.01 5.17
CA LEU A 84 3.56 19.19 4.31
C LEU A 84 4.75 20.10 4.69
N ALA A 85 5.28 19.96 5.91
CA ALA A 85 6.43 20.73 6.40
C ALA A 85 7.78 20.21 5.89
N VAL A 86 7.81 19.04 5.25
CA VAL A 86 9.04 18.43 4.73
C VAL A 86 9.04 18.39 3.19
N GLN A 87 10.22 18.25 2.59
CA GLN A 87 10.31 18.05 1.14
C GLN A 87 9.61 16.74 0.71
N PRO A 88 8.86 16.71 -0.40
CA PRO A 88 8.12 15.53 -0.85
C PRO A 88 8.99 14.26 -0.98
N ASP A 89 10.23 14.40 -1.44
CA ASP A 89 11.14 13.25 -1.57
C ASP A 89 11.54 12.67 -0.22
N THR A 90 11.64 13.50 0.82
CA THR A 90 11.89 13.03 2.20
C THR A 90 10.70 12.26 2.73
N LEU A 91 9.48 12.71 2.46
CA LEU A 91 8.24 12.01 2.82
C LEU A 91 8.15 10.66 2.10
N ARG A 92 8.38 10.63 0.78
CA ARG A 92 8.27 9.43 -0.06
C ARG A 92 9.30 8.34 0.26
N ARG A 93 10.37 8.67 1.00
CA ARG A 93 11.28 7.66 1.57
C ARG A 93 10.68 6.93 2.77
N ARG A 94 9.71 7.55 3.45
CA ARG A 94 9.05 7.03 4.65
C ARG A 94 7.69 6.40 4.37
N ILE A 95 7.05 6.74 3.24
CA ILE A 95 5.76 6.21 2.82
C ILE A 95 5.95 5.45 1.51
N GLY A 96 5.81 4.13 1.56
CA GLY A 96 5.80 3.28 0.37
C GLY A 96 4.45 3.35 -0.34
N MET A 97 4.44 3.27 -1.67
CA MET A 97 3.20 3.22 -2.45
C MET A 97 3.28 2.15 -3.52
N VAL A 98 2.22 1.35 -3.60
CA VAL A 98 2.00 0.32 -4.62
C VAL A 98 0.77 0.72 -5.41
N PHE A 99 0.91 0.80 -6.72
CA PHE A 99 -0.10 1.27 -7.65
C PHE A 99 -0.89 0.11 -8.27
N GLN A 100 -2.03 0.42 -8.84
CA GLN A 100 -2.86 -0.50 -9.63
C GLN A 100 -2.08 -1.13 -10.79
N HIS A 101 -1.35 -0.31 -11.55
CA HIS A 101 -0.37 -0.77 -12.52
C HIS A 101 0.99 -0.92 -11.82
N PHE A 102 1.72 -1.97 -12.14
CA PHE A 102 2.94 -2.37 -11.43
C PHE A 102 4.06 -1.32 -11.49
N ASN A 103 4.06 -0.48 -12.54
CA ASN A 103 5.03 0.59 -12.78
C ASN A 103 6.48 0.13 -12.64
N LEU A 104 6.76 -1.09 -13.11
CA LEU A 104 8.11 -1.62 -13.18
C LEU A 104 8.87 -1.03 -14.36
N PHE A 105 10.16 -0.85 -14.21
CA PHE A 105 11.04 -0.48 -15.30
C PHE A 105 11.19 -1.70 -16.23
N PRO A 106 10.72 -1.63 -17.48
CA PRO A 106 10.60 -2.82 -18.35
C PRO A 106 11.94 -3.41 -18.76
N ASP A 107 12.98 -2.58 -18.83
CA ASP A 107 14.34 -2.98 -19.23
C ASP A 107 15.20 -3.47 -18.07
N HIS A 108 14.70 -3.36 -16.83
CA HIS A 108 15.37 -3.80 -15.61
C HIS A 108 14.84 -5.17 -15.17
N THR A 109 15.72 -6.01 -14.62
CA THR A 109 15.31 -7.25 -13.94
C THR A 109 14.49 -6.96 -12.69
N ALA A 110 13.86 -7.98 -12.09
CA ALA A 110 13.18 -7.84 -10.80
C ALA A 110 14.13 -7.31 -9.72
N LEU A 111 15.36 -7.85 -9.67
CA LEU A 111 16.40 -7.40 -8.76
C LEU A 111 16.77 -5.93 -8.97
N GLU A 112 16.98 -5.52 -10.21
CA GLU A 112 17.33 -4.14 -10.55
C GLU A 112 16.20 -3.17 -10.23
N ASN A 113 14.93 -3.56 -10.47
CA ASN A 113 13.76 -2.78 -10.11
C ASN A 113 13.71 -2.49 -8.60
N VAL A 114 14.07 -3.46 -7.76
CA VAL A 114 14.10 -3.30 -6.30
C VAL A 114 15.35 -2.54 -5.85
N ALA A 115 16.52 -2.85 -6.42
CA ALA A 115 17.79 -2.27 -6.02
C ALA A 115 17.94 -0.79 -6.40
N LEU A 116 17.28 -0.34 -7.48
CA LEU A 116 17.47 0.99 -8.06
C LEU A 116 17.30 2.11 -7.02
N ALA A 117 16.21 2.12 -6.26
CA ALA A 117 15.96 3.16 -5.26
C ALA A 117 16.93 3.07 -4.06
N LEU A 118 17.44 1.90 -3.74
CA LEU A 118 18.38 1.71 -2.64
C LEU A 118 19.72 2.38 -2.92
N TRP A 119 20.28 2.24 -4.12
CA TRP A 119 21.54 2.89 -4.43
C TRP A 119 21.36 4.35 -4.88
N SER A 120 20.28 4.69 -5.65
CA SER A 120 20.11 6.06 -6.19
C SER A 120 19.52 7.04 -5.18
N VAL A 121 18.69 6.57 -4.23
CA VAL A 121 17.95 7.42 -3.27
C VAL A 121 18.47 7.25 -1.85
N LYS A 122 18.74 6.00 -1.39
CA LYS A 122 19.31 5.76 -0.05
C LYS A 122 20.83 5.90 -0.02
N GLY A 123 21.52 5.96 -1.17
CA GLY A 123 22.98 6.11 -1.26
C GLY A 123 23.77 4.85 -0.88
N MET A 124 23.13 3.67 -0.88
CA MET A 124 23.79 2.39 -0.64
C MET A 124 24.78 2.07 -1.76
N SER A 125 25.84 1.34 -1.48
CA SER A 125 26.67 0.76 -2.53
C SER A 125 25.86 -0.20 -3.39
N LYS A 126 26.25 -0.39 -4.65
CA LYS A 126 25.55 -1.32 -5.54
C LYS A 126 25.49 -2.75 -5.00
N ALA A 127 26.54 -3.18 -4.29
CA ALA A 127 26.61 -4.52 -3.68
C ALA A 127 25.59 -4.66 -2.54
N GLU A 128 25.56 -3.71 -1.60
CA GLU A 128 24.58 -3.67 -0.50
C GLU A 128 23.15 -3.57 -1.01
N ALA A 129 22.90 -2.72 -2.03
CA ALA A 129 21.58 -2.58 -2.65
C ALA A 129 21.10 -3.89 -3.28
N ARG A 130 21.98 -4.62 -3.99
CA ARG A 130 21.65 -5.93 -4.58
C ARG A 130 21.36 -6.98 -3.51
N GLU A 131 22.16 -7.04 -2.45
CA GLU A 131 21.96 -7.99 -1.35
C GLU A 131 20.60 -7.74 -0.67
N ARG A 132 20.29 -6.49 -0.36
CA ARG A 132 19.02 -6.11 0.22
C ARG A 132 17.83 -6.37 -0.71
N ALA A 133 17.97 -6.08 -2.00
CA ALA A 133 16.95 -6.36 -2.99
C ALA A 133 16.66 -7.87 -3.10
N ASN A 134 17.69 -8.73 -3.03
CA ASN A 134 17.52 -10.18 -2.99
C ASN A 134 16.71 -10.62 -1.76
N ARG A 135 17.01 -10.06 -0.58
CA ARG A 135 16.23 -10.33 0.64
C ARG A 135 14.77 -9.92 0.47
N SER A 136 14.51 -8.71 -0.06
CA SER A 136 13.14 -8.23 -0.29
C SER A 136 12.37 -9.08 -1.32
N LEU A 137 13.03 -9.57 -2.38
CA LEU A 137 12.43 -10.50 -3.33
C LEU A 137 12.13 -11.85 -2.68
N ALA A 138 13.02 -12.35 -1.81
CA ALA A 138 12.76 -13.59 -1.07
C ALA A 138 11.55 -13.46 -0.12
N GLU A 139 11.38 -12.31 0.55
CA GLU A 139 10.23 -12.04 1.42
C GLU A 139 8.89 -12.11 0.68
N VAL A 140 8.85 -11.77 -0.60
CA VAL A 140 7.64 -11.86 -1.44
C VAL A 140 7.56 -13.18 -2.24
N GLY A 141 8.47 -14.12 -1.99
CA GLY A 141 8.50 -15.44 -2.64
C GLY A 141 9.01 -15.41 -4.10
N LEU A 142 9.92 -14.50 -4.43
CA LEU A 142 10.47 -14.31 -5.77
C LEU A 142 12.01 -14.43 -5.84
N ALA A 143 12.66 -15.12 -4.89
CA ALA A 143 14.11 -15.28 -4.88
C ALA A 143 14.65 -15.84 -6.21
N GLU A 144 13.99 -16.88 -6.76
CA GLU A 144 14.38 -17.52 -8.02
C GLU A 144 14.02 -16.74 -9.29
N ARG A 145 13.34 -15.60 -9.13
CA ARG A 145 12.90 -14.72 -10.23
C ARG A 145 13.68 -13.40 -10.29
N ALA A 146 14.74 -13.26 -9.50
CA ALA A 146 15.52 -12.04 -9.38
C ALA A 146 16.05 -11.51 -10.74
N ASP A 147 16.50 -12.39 -11.62
CA ASP A 147 17.09 -12.04 -12.93
C ASP A 147 16.05 -11.96 -14.07
N HIS A 148 14.76 -12.20 -13.78
CA HIS A 148 13.70 -12.08 -14.79
C HIS A 148 13.31 -10.62 -15.01
N ARG A 149 12.99 -10.27 -16.24
CA ARG A 149 12.42 -8.96 -16.61
C ARG A 149 10.89 -8.98 -16.45
N PRO A 150 10.23 -7.81 -16.31
CA PRO A 150 8.77 -7.75 -16.17
C PRO A 150 8.01 -8.56 -17.22
N ARG A 151 8.44 -8.56 -18.48
CA ARG A 151 7.80 -9.33 -19.57
C ARG A 151 7.82 -10.84 -19.35
N ASP A 152 8.75 -11.33 -18.55
CA ASP A 152 8.94 -12.75 -18.25
C ASP A 152 8.26 -13.18 -16.94
N LEU A 153 7.52 -12.26 -16.31
CA LEU A 153 6.82 -12.44 -15.05
C LEU A 153 5.30 -12.35 -15.25
N SER A 154 4.55 -13.20 -14.53
CA SER A 154 3.09 -13.06 -14.47
C SER A 154 2.68 -11.76 -13.78
N GLY A 155 1.45 -11.27 -14.00
CA GLY A 155 0.94 -10.06 -13.36
C GLY A 155 1.08 -10.09 -11.83
N GLY A 156 0.75 -11.21 -11.20
CA GLY A 156 0.92 -11.39 -9.75
C GLY A 156 2.38 -11.37 -9.30
N GLN A 157 3.31 -11.87 -10.11
CA GLN A 157 4.75 -11.78 -9.85
C GLN A 157 5.24 -10.33 -10.00
N GLN A 158 4.80 -9.62 -11.04
CA GLN A 158 5.12 -8.20 -11.24
C GLN A 158 4.62 -7.36 -10.06
N GLN A 159 3.41 -7.61 -9.57
CA GLN A 159 2.88 -6.91 -8.40
C GLN A 159 3.70 -7.20 -7.14
N ARG A 160 4.12 -8.45 -6.93
CA ARG A 160 5.01 -8.79 -5.83
C ARG A 160 6.37 -8.09 -5.93
N VAL A 161 6.93 -7.92 -7.14
CA VAL A 161 8.15 -7.10 -7.35
C VAL A 161 7.89 -5.66 -6.96
N ALA A 162 6.74 -5.06 -7.34
CA ALA A 162 6.38 -3.69 -6.95
C ALA A 162 6.26 -3.55 -5.42
N ILE A 163 5.67 -4.54 -4.74
CA ILE A 163 5.60 -4.59 -3.27
C ILE A 163 7.02 -4.70 -2.68
N ALA A 164 7.86 -5.61 -3.18
CA ALA A 164 9.25 -5.77 -2.71
C ALA A 164 10.06 -4.47 -2.88
N ARG A 165 9.88 -3.76 -4.01
CA ARG A 165 10.51 -2.47 -4.27
C ARG A 165 10.13 -1.42 -3.23
N ALA A 166 8.85 -1.36 -2.84
CA ALA A 166 8.38 -0.44 -1.81
C ALA A 166 8.90 -0.83 -0.43
N LEU A 167 8.84 -2.12 -0.06
CA LEU A 167 9.30 -2.64 1.23
C LEU A 167 10.83 -2.49 1.42
N ALA A 168 11.61 -2.63 0.36
CA ALA A 168 13.07 -2.49 0.41
C ALA A 168 13.50 -1.11 0.93
N MET A 169 12.68 -0.09 0.77
CA MET A 169 12.91 1.25 1.31
C MET A 169 12.67 1.35 2.83
N GLU A 170 12.15 0.30 3.49
CA GLU A 170 11.74 0.28 4.92
C GLU A 170 10.79 1.43 5.26
N PRO A 171 9.64 1.48 4.61
CA PRO A 171 8.68 2.54 4.87
C PRO A 171 8.01 2.35 6.23
N GLU A 172 7.59 3.46 6.84
CA GLU A 172 6.79 3.49 8.06
C GLU A 172 5.30 3.23 7.81
N VAL A 173 4.84 3.53 6.58
CA VAL A 173 3.46 3.33 6.12
C VAL A 173 3.48 2.82 4.69
N MET A 174 2.62 1.86 4.37
CA MET A 174 2.40 1.38 3.01
C MET A 174 1.01 1.79 2.50
N LEU A 175 0.99 2.40 1.33
CA LEU A 175 -0.22 2.75 0.58
C LEU A 175 -0.41 1.76 -0.56
N PHE A 176 -1.62 1.19 -0.68
CA PHE A 176 -1.99 0.29 -1.77
C PHE A 176 -3.17 0.89 -2.55
N ASP A 177 -2.94 1.26 -3.80
CA ASP A 177 -3.95 1.82 -4.69
C ASP A 177 -4.43 0.72 -5.65
N GLU A 178 -5.51 0.02 -5.27
CA GLU A 178 -6.14 -1.05 -6.04
C GLU A 178 -5.14 -2.13 -6.55
N ALA A 179 -4.24 -2.57 -5.68
CA ALA A 179 -3.10 -3.42 -6.02
C ALA A 179 -3.44 -4.78 -6.65
N THR A 180 -4.71 -5.16 -6.74
CA THR A 180 -5.18 -6.42 -7.34
C THR A 180 -6.03 -6.23 -8.58
N SER A 181 -6.50 -5.01 -8.88
CA SER A 181 -7.48 -4.76 -9.95
C SER A 181 -6.96 -5.05 -11.38
N ALA A 182 -5.64 -5.06 -11.57
CA ALA A 182 -5.02 -5.38 -12.86
C ALA A 182 -4.58 -6.86 -12.96
N LEU A 183 -5.01 -7.73 -12.02
CA LEU A 183 -4.62 -9.13 -11.96
C LEU A 183 -5.75 -10.06 -12.39
N ASP A 184 -5.36 -11.19 -12.98
CA ASP A 184 -6.29 -12.30 -13.17
C ASP A 184 -6.75 -12.83 -11.80
N PRO A 185 -8.04 -13.26 -11.66
CA PRO A 185 -8.62 -13.69 -10.38
C PRO A 185 -7.82 -14.78 -9.66
N GLU A 186 -7.17 -15.67 -10.39
CA GLU A 186 -6.33 -16.73 -9.84
C GLU A 186 -5.09 -16.18 -9.11
N LEU A 187 -4.58 -15.02 -9.52
CA LEU A 187 -3.37 -14.40 -8.98
C LEU A 187 -3.67 -13.47 -7.79
N VAL A 188 -4.90 -12.96 -7.69
CA VAL A 188 -5.36 -12.02 -6.65
C VAL A 188 -5.08 -12.56 -5.24
N LYS A 189 -5.49 -13.82 -4.99
CA LYS A 189 -5.34 -14.46 -3.67
C LYS A 189 -3.90 -14.44 -3.15
N GLY A 190 -2.94 -14.64 -4.05
CA GLY A 190 -1.52 -14.65 -3.69
C GLY A 190 -1.02 -13.29 -3.20
N VAL A 191 -1.46 -12.21 -3.84
CA VAL A 191 -1.11 -10.83 -3.46
C VAL A 191 -1.82 -10.42 -2.17
N LEU A 192 -3.12 -10.74 -2.03
CA LEU A 192 -3.87 -10.46 -0.81
C LEU A 192 -3.31 -11.18 0.42
N ASN A 193 -2.87 -12.43 0.27
CA ASN A 193 -2.21 -13.17 1.35
C ASN A 193 -0.87 -12.53 1.77
N LEU A 194 -0.10 -12.03 0.80
CA LEU A 194 1.12 -11.27 1.08
C LEU A 194 0.80 -10.02 1.88
N MET A 195 -0.17 -9.20 1.44
CA MET A 195 -0.60 -7.98 2.16
C MET A 195 -1.09 -8.29 3.57
N ALA A 196 -1.92 -9.32 3.74
CA ALA A 196 -2.35 -9.79 5.07
C ALA A 196 -1.16 -10.20 5.96
N GLY A 197 -0.12 -10.80 5.36
CA GLY A 197 1.14 -11.12 6.04
C GLY A 197 1.89 -9.88 6.53
N LEU A 198 1.89 -8.80 5.75
CA LEU A 198 2.51 -7.53 6.14
C LEU A 198 1.79 -6.91 7.34
N GLY A 199 0.44 -6.87 7.34
CA GLY A 199 -0.36 -6.38 8.45
C GLY A 199 -0.09 -7.14 9.75
N ARG A 200 -0.11 -8.48 9.70
CA ARG A 200 0.21 -9.32 10.88
C ARG A 200 1.62 -9.11 11.44
N ARG A 201 2.55 -8.59 10.64
CA ARG A 201 3.92 -8.24 11.07
C ARG A 201 4.05 -6.80 11.55
N GLY A 202 2.93 -6.06 11.70
CA GLY A 202 2.90 -4.70 12.27
C GLY A 202 3.12 -3.57 11.26
N MET A 203 2.98 -3.83 9.94
CA MET A 203 3.01 -2.76 8.95
C MET A 203 1.75 -1.90 9.05
N THR A 204 1.91 -0.58 9.16
CA THR A 204 0.78 0.34 9.00
C THR A 204 0.40 0.43 7.52
N MET A 205 -0.86 0.13 7.19
CA MET A 205 -1.31 0.09 5.80
C MET A 205 -2.59 0.89 5.60
N LEU A 206 -2.63 1.66 4.51
CA LEU A 206 -3.84 2.28 3.97
C LEU A 206 -4.10 1.68 2.58
N VAL A 207 -5.21 0.94 2.44
CA VAL A 207 -5.48 0.07 1.30
C VAL A 207 -6.77 0.48 0.61
N VAL A 208 -6.70 0.99 -0.60
CA VAL A 208 -7.85 1.13 -1.50
C VAL A 208 -8.08 -0.21 -2.18
N THR A 209 -9.27 -0.77 -2.04
CA THR A 209 -9.58 -2.11 -2.57
C THR A 209 -11.04 -2.28 -2.94
N HIS A 210 -11.29 -3.12 -3.95
CA HIS A 210 -12.61 -3.68 -4.28
C HIS A 210 -12.79 -5.11 -3.73
N GLU A 211 -11.79 -5.64 -3.05
CA GLU A 211 -11.82 -6.97 -2.45
C GLU A 211 -12.51 -6.95 -1.08
N MET A 212 -13.85 -6.98 -1.06
CA MET A 212 -14.64 -6.88 0.19
C MET A 212 -14.30 -7.99 1.19
N GLY A 213 -14.04 -9.20 0.68
CA GLY A 213 -13.59 -10.33 1.51
C GLY A 213 -12.25 -10.10 2.20
N PHE A 214 -11.33 -9.38 1.57
CA PHE A 214 -10.06 -8.96 2.18
C PHE A 214 -10.31 -7.88 3.24
N ALA A 215 -11.04 -6.81 2.89
CA ALA A 215 -11.37 -5.74 3.83
C ALA A 215 -12.05 -6.29 5.09
N ARG A 216 -13.00 -7.22 4.94
CA ARG A 216 -13.71 -7.84 6.06
C ARG A 216 -12.81 -8.68 6.98
N LYS A 217 -11.78 -9.36 6.43
CA LYS A 217 -10.94 -10.31 7.19
C LYS A 217 -9.66 -9.72 7.75
N VAL A 218 -9.14 -8.67 7.13
CA VAL A 218 -7.77 -8.19 7.37
C VAL A 218 -7.75 -6.77 7.91
N ALA A 219 -8.77 -5.96 7.61
CA ALA A 219 -8.79 -4.59 8.09
C ALA A 219 -9.09 -4.53 9.59
N ASP A 220 -8.39 -3.64 10.27
CA ASP A 220 -8.72 -3.21 11.63
C ASP A 220 -9.80 -2.10 11.58
N GLN A 221 -9.78 -1.30 10.50
CA GLN A 221 -10.74 -0.25 10.22
C GLN A 221 -11.14 -0.28 8.74
N VAL A 222 -12.40 -0.03 8.46
CA VAL A 222 -12.91 0.20 7.11
C VAL A 222 -13.48 1.61 7.03
N VAL A 223 -13.23 2.27 5.91
CA VAL A 223 -13.70 3.62 5.60
C VAL A 223 -14.48 3.56 4.29
N PHE A 224 -15.74 3.94 4.31
CA PHE A 224 -16.54 4.08 3.11
C PHE A 224 -16.50 5.53 2.63
N MET A 225 -16.03 5.71 1.40
CA MET A 225 -15.96 7.01 0.74
C MET A 225 -16.96 7.09 -0.41
N ASP A 226 -17.63 8.22 -0.52
CA ASP A 226 -18.47 8.56 -1.65
C ASP A 226 -18.44 10.07 -1.92
N GLU A 227 -18.51 10.47 -3.20
CA GLU A 227 -18.51 11.87 -3.65
C GLU A 227 -17.42 12.76 -3.01
N GLY A 228 -16.24 12.19 -2.74
CA GLY A 228 -15.08 12.91 -2.18
C GLY A 228 -15.11 13.10 -0.68
N GLU A 229 -16.00 12.44 0.04
CA GLU A 229 -16.16 12.54 1.50
C GLU A 229 -16.09 11.17 2.16
N VAL A 230 -15.75 11.14 3.45
CA VAL A 230 -15.92 9.95 4.30
C VAL A 230 -17.36 9.92 4.78
N VAL A 231 -18.12 8.93 4.31
CA VAL A 231 -19.55 8.77 4.67
C VAL A 231 -19.69 7.97 5.96
N GLU A 232 -18.90 6.90 6.10
CA GLU A 232 -18.93 6.05 7.29
C GLU A 232 -17.56 5.41 7.52
N ALA A 233 -17.17 5.29 8.78
CA ALA A 233 -15.94 4.60 9.19
C ALA A 233 -16.17 3.83 10.49
N GLY A 234 -15.50 2.67 10.61
CA GLY A 234 -15.62 1.83 11.80
C GLY A 234 -14.91 0.50 11.59
N THR A 235 -15.19 -0.46 12.46
CA THR A 235 -14.70 -1.83 12.33
C THR A 235 -15.35 -2.54 11.12
N PRO A 236 -14.72 -3.60 10.58
CA PRO A 236 -15.35 -4.39 9.51
C PRO A 236 -16.76 -4.89 9.87
N ALA A 237 -16.99 -5.32 11.11
CA ALA A 237 -18.30 -5.80 11.56
C ALA A 237 -19.36 -4.67 11.53
N GLU A 238 -18.98 -3.45 11.96
CA GLU A 238 -19.91 -2.31 11.90
C GLU A 238 -20.31 -1.96 10.48
N LEU A 239 -19.35 -1.89 9.54
CA LEU A 239 -19.64 -1.46 8.18
C LEU A 239 -20.29 -2.55 7.32
N PHE A 240 -19.90 -3.82 7.48
CA PHE A 240 -20.41 -4.91 6.64
C PHE A 240 -21.66 -5.59 7.18
N ASP A 241 -21.84 -5.65 8.51
CA ASP A 241 -22.97 -6.36 9.13
C ASP A 241 -24.04 -5.38 9.65
N HIS A 242 -23.65 -4.15 9.99
CA HIS A 242 -24.53 -3.14 10.57
C HIS A 242 -24.33 -1.73 9.96
N PRO A 243 -24.35 -1.60 8.62
CA PRO A 243 -24.16 -0.31 7.95
C PRO A 243 -25.27 0.68 8.36
N LYS A 244 -24.89 1.89 8.77
CA LYS A 244 -25.83 2.94 9.23
C LYS A 244 -26.30 3.82 8.10
N SER A 245 -25.39 4.16 7.17
CA SER A 245 -25.67 5.03 6.04
C SER A 245 -26.43 4.27 4.93
N GLU A 246 -27.52 4.85 4.43
CA GLU A 246 -28.26 4.31 3.28
C GLU A 246 -27.36 4.17 2.03
N ARG A 247 -26.39 5.07 1.88
CA ARG A 247 -25.42 5.05 0.78
C ARG A 247 -24.52 3.81 0.87
N LEU A 248 -24.04 3.47 2.06
CA LEU A 248 -23.24 2.27 2.27
C LEU A 248 -24.08 1.01 2.09
N GLN A 249 -25.31 0.98 2.60
CA GLN A 249 -26.23 -0.17 2.43
C GLN A 249 -26.47 -0.46 0.94
N ARG A 250 -26.75 0.58 0.14
CA ARG A 250 -26.92 0.43 -1.31
C ARG A 250 -25.65 -0.08 -1.98
N PHE A 251 -24.51 0.53 -1.69
CA PHE A 251 -23.20 0.09 -2.23
C PHE A 251 -22.93 -1.39 -1.93
N LEU A 252 -23.11 -1.81 -0.67
CA LEU A 252 -22.88 -3.21 -0.28
C LEU A 252 -23.83 -4.18 -0.97
N SER A 253 -25.10 -3.81 -1.20
CA SER A 253 -26.05 -4.65 -1.91
C SER A 253 -25.73 -4.86 -3.39
N GLU A 254 -24.90 -3.99 -3.98
CA GLU A 254 -24.46 -4.10 -5.38
C GLU A 254 -23.17 -4.93 -5.53
N VAL A 255 -22.33 -5.00 -4.46
CA VAL A 255 -20.99 -5.60 -4.56
C VAL A 255 -20.81 -6.89 -3.76
N LEU A 256 -21.76 -7.27 -2.90
CA LEU A 256 -21.81 -8.54 -2.15
C LEU A 256 -22.88 -9.48 -2.68
#